data_1b95852a4054e1817af40d34e5afbc93
#
_entry.id   1b95852a4054e1817af40d34e5afbc93
#
_cell.length_a   1.000
_cell.length_b   1.000
_cell.length_c   1.000
_cell.angle_alpha   90.00
_cell.angle_beta   90.00
_cell.angle_gamma   90.00
#
_symmetry.space_group_name_H-M   'P 1'
#
loop_
_entity.id
_entity.type
_entity.pdbx_description
1 polymer ?
#
loop_
_entity_poly.entity_id
_entity_poly.type
_entity_poly.pdbx_seq_one_letter_code
_entity_poly.pdbx_strand_id
1 'polypeptide(L)'
;SRTVRRYLANAYRDILKFGISFPQLIPNIAGNQIVGINAINALHCRLTKPRNGIIENCIVSGEWPDISNPQNIEVYPVLDNYDPLADLERIRYAGKIAGRSYIYPLRDEWDSSDIYPMPAWWAAKLAGWISIANKIPAFLDKAYENQISWTWHIKIPYAYWDKRYPEKDYKNPEERRQKIQEEMDAIEES
;
A
#
# COMPACT_ATOMS: atom_id res chain seq x y z
N SER A 1 22.07 21.09 0.34
CA SER A 1 21.07 21.98 0.96
C SER A 1 20.00 21.15 1.62
N ARG A 2 19.55 21.54 2.83
CA ARG A 2 18.49 20.87 3.60
C ARG A 2 17.16 20.83 2.81
N THR A 3 16.89 21.85 2.03
CA THR A 3 15.70 21.98 1.17
C THR A 3 15.68 20.93 0.06
N VAL A 4 16.80 20.74 -0.65
CA VAL A 4 16.89 19.75 -1.73
C VAL A 4 16.74 18.33 -1.18
N ARG A 5 17.35 18.02 -0.04
CA ARG A 5 17.20 16.70 0.61
C ARG A 5 15.73 16.42 0.99
N ARG A 6 15.04 17.42 1.55
CA ARG A 6 13.62 17.29 1.91
C ARG A 6 12.74 17.09 0.67
N TYR A 7 13.01 17.87 -0.38
CA TYR A 7 12.32 17.71 -1.66
C TYR A 7 12.49 16.30 -2.22
N LEU A 8 13.73 15.81 -2.34
CA LEU A 8 14.01 14.48 -2.88
C LEU A 8 13.32 13.38 -2.05
N ALA A 9 13.37 13.48 -0.71
CA ALA A 9 12.72 12.50 0.15
C ALA A 9 11.20 12.45 -0.03
N ASN A 10 10.55 13.61 -0.22
CA ASN A 10 9.11 13.68 -0.45
C ASN A 10 8.75 13.18 -1.87
N ALA A 11 9.47 13.64 -2.88
CA ALA A 11 9.24 13.23 -4.27
C ALA A 11 9.41 11.70 -4.44
N TYR A 12 10.47 11.14 -3.86
CA TYR A 12 10.73 9.70 -3.91
C TYR A 12 9.67 8.89 -3.17
N ARG A 13 9.20 9.37 -2.03
CA ARG A 13 8.10 8.73 -1.29
C ARG A 13 6.82 8.68 -2.12
N ASP A 14 6.50 9.76 -2.83
CA ASP A 14 5.30 9.83 -3.65
C ASP A 14 5.41 8.90 -4.87
N ILE A 15 6.58 8.83 -5.52
CA ILE A 15 6.84 7.89 -6.62
C ILE A 15 6.67 6.45 -6.13
N LEU A 16 7.25 6.08 -4.99
CA LEU A 16 7.11 4.72 -4.45
C LEU A 16 5.66 4.37 -4.08
N LYS A 17 4.88 5.34 -3.60
CA LYS A 17 3.49 5.10 -3.17
C LYS A 17 2.50 5.11 -4.32
N PHE A 18 2.65 6.05 -5.25
CA PHE A 18 1.64 6.38 -6.25
C PHE A 18 2.13 6.22 -7.69
N GLY A 19 3.41 5.90 -7.91
CA GLY A 19 4.03 5.87 -9.23
C GLY A 19 4.30 7.26 -9.82
N ILE A 20 3.86 8.33 -9.15
CA ILE A 20 3.95 9.70 -9.65
C ILE A 20 4.24 10.68 -8.50
N SER A 21 5.05 11.69 -8.78
CA SER A 21 5.31 12.83 -7.89
C SER A 21 5.05 14.14 -8.63
N PHE A 22 4.71 15.19 -7.88
CA PHE A 22 4.35 16.50 -8.42
C PHE A 22 5.32 17.60 -7.92
N PRO A 23 6.53 17.67 -8.47
CA PRO A 23 7.42 18.79 -8.25
C PRO A 23 6.81 20.09 -8.70
N GLN A 24 6.80 21.06 -7.80
CA GLN A 24 6.44 22.45 -8.10
C GLN A 24 7.73 23.24 -8.32
N LEU A 25 7.86 23.81 -9.49
CA LEU A 25 8.96 24.69 -9.87
C LEU A 25 8.54 26.14 -9.66
N ILE A 26 9.26 26.86 -8.85
CA ILE A 26 8.95 28.26 -8.49
C ILE A 26 9.95 29.15 -9.20
N PRO A 27 9.51 29.90 -10.24
CA PRO A 27 10.37 30.86 -10.94
C PRO A 27 10.56 32.15 -10.12
N ASN A 28 11.57 32.93 -10.49
CA ASN A 28 11.68 34.30 -10.03
C ASN A 28 10.61 35.19 -10.70
N ILE A 29 10.49 36.45 -10.24
CA ILE A 29 9.53 37.44 -10.76
C ILE A 29 9.68 37.65 -12.27
N ALA A 30 10.90 37.62 -12.77
CA ALA A 30 11.21 37.78 -14.19
C ALA A 30 10.91 36.52 -15.03
N GLY A 31 10.64 35.37 -14.39
CA GLY A 31 10.34 34.10 -15.06
C GLY A 31 11.50 33.46 -15.80
N ASN A 32 12.75 33.91 -15.58
CA ASN A 32 13.93 33.43 -16.30
C ASN A 32 14.80 32.45 -15.50
N GLN A 33 14.54 32.25 -14.21
CA GLN A 33 15.25 31.35 -13.34
C GLN A 33 14.32 30.65 -12.37
N ILE A 34 14.59 29.38 -12.07
CA ILE A 34 13.94 28.65 -10.99
C ILE A 34 14.65 28.94 -9.67
N VAL A 35 13.95 29.58 -8.74
CA VAL A 35 14.47 29.98 -7.44
C VAL A 35 14.04 29.03 -6.31
N GLY A 36 13.03 28.21 -6.55
CA GLY A 36 12.56 27.25 -5.58
C GLY A 36 12.02 25.98 -6.23
N ILE A 37 12.11 24.89 -5.47
CA ILE A 37 11.50 23.61 -5.82
C ILE A 37 10.84 23.04 -4.59
N ASN A 38 9.61 22.52 -4.75
CA ASN A 38 8.82 21.89 -3.71
C ASN A 38 8.19 20.61 -4.26
N ALA A 39 7.89 19.61 -3.42
CA ALA A 39 7.09 18.47 -3.79
C ALA A 39 5.70 18.63 -3.15
N ILE A 40 4.68 18.84 -3.98
CA ILE A 40 3.30 18.86 -3.52
C ILE A 40 2.89 17.40 -3.29
N ASN A 41 2.15 17.14 -2.22
CA ASN A 41 1.66 15.79 -1.92
C ASN A 41 0.79 15.27 -3.07
N ALA A 42 1.14 14.11 -3.63
CA ALA A 42 0.45 13.52 -4.76
C ALA A 42 -1.05 13.26 -4.50
N LEU A 43 -1.46 13.06 -3.23
CA LEU A 43 -2.88 12.92 -2.88
C LEU A 43 -3.71 14.16 -3.20
N HIS A 44 -3.10 15.34 -3.15
CA HIS A 44 -3.79 16.60 -3.39
C HIS A 44 -3.83 17.00 -4.88
N CYS A 45 -3.04 16.32 -5.71
CA CYS A 45 -2.88 16.68 -7.12
C CYS A 45 -3.77 15.86 -8.04
N ARG A 46 -4.40 16.50 -9.01
CA ARG A 46 -5.15 15.86 -10.11
C ARG A 46 -4.80 16.54 -11.42
N LEU A 47 -4.35 15.73 -12.38
CA LEU A 47 -4.08 16.20 -13.74
C LEU A 47 -5.39 16.38 -14.49
N THR A 48 -5.49 17.43 -15.29
CA THR A 48 -6.64 17.62 -16.17
C THR A 48 -6.63 16.60 -17.30
N LYS A 49 -7.82 16.35 -17.86
CA LYS A 49 -7.95 15.45 -19.01
C LYS A 49 -7.10 15.95 -20.17
N PRO A 50 -6.32 15.08 -20.84
CA PRO A 50 -5.53 15.48 -21.98
C PRO A 50 -6.40 16.06 -23.09
N ARG A 51 -5.94 17.14 -23.71
CA ARG A 51 -6.49 17.69 -24.95
C ARG A 51 -5.44 17.57 -26.01
N ASN A 52 -5.74 16.87 -27.10
CA ASN A 52 -4.78 16.58 -28.18
C ASN A 52 -3.47 15.95 -27.67
N GLY A 53 -3.58 15.07 -26.68
CA GLY A 53 -2.40 14.41 -26.05
C GLY A 53 -1.65 15.25 -25.03
N ILE A 54 -2.04 16.52 -24.82
CA ILE A 54 -1.34 17.44 -23.90
C ILE A 54 -2.16 17.61 -22.61
N ILE A 55 -1.50 17.47 -21.47
CA ILE A 55 -2.05 17.77 -20.14
C ILE A 55 -1.66 19.22 -19.80
N GLU A 56 -2.63 20.12 -19.81
CA GLU A 56 -2.35 21.55 -19.65
C GLU A 56 -2.19 21.98 -18.20
N ASN A 57 -2.97 21.40 -17.28
CA ASN A 57 -3.03 21.88 -15.91
C ASN A 57 -3.06 20.73 -14.91
N CYS A 58 -2.61 21.05 -13.69
CA CYS A 58 -2.77 20.24 -12.49
C CYS A 58 -3.62 21.03 -11.50
N ILE A 59 -4.66 20.39 -10.99
CA ILE A 59 -5.54 20.92 -9.96
C ILE A 59 -5.06 20.40 -8.61
N VAL A 60 -4.83 21.30 -7.68
CA VAL A 60 -4.39 20.97 -6.31
C VAL A 60 -5.47 21.37 -5.32
N SER A 61 -5.91 20.40 -4.52
CA SER A 61 -6.87 20.65 -3.43
C SER A 61 -6.60 19.67 -2.28
N GLY A 62 -6.79 20.14 -1.05
CA GLY A 62 -6.74 19.30 0.14
C GLY A 62 -8.05 18.57 0.45
N GLU A 63 -9.13 18.89 -0.26
CA GLU A 63 -10.52 18.49 0.06
C GLU A 63 -11.12 17.47 -0.90
N TRP A 64 -10.29 16.75 -1.66
CA TRP A 64 -10.81 15.71 -2.54
C TRP A 64 -11.65 14.66 -1.78
N PRO A 65 -12.77 14.19 -2.33
CA PRO A 65 -13.36 14.48 -3.64
C PRO A 65 -14.25 15.74 -3.69
N ASP A 66 -14.52 16.39 -2.55
CA ASP A 66 -15.38 17.57 -2.51
C ASP A 66 -14.58 18.84 -2.89
N ILE A 67 -14.84 19.35 -4.07
CA ILE A 67 -14.23 20.56 -4.63
C ILE A 67 -15.25 21.69 -4.81
N SER A 68 -16.29 21.70 -3.99
CA SER A 68 -17.38 22.69 -4.09
C SER A 68 -16.92 24.11 -3.80
N ASN A 69 -15.84 24.29 -3.02
CA ASN A 69 -15.30 25.60 -2.70
C ASN A 69 -14.14 26.00 -3.61
N PRO A 70 -14.33 26.95 -4.55
CA PRO A 70 -13.28 27.40 -5.46
C PRO A 70 -12.06 28.03 -4.78
N GLN A 71 -12.19 28.50 -3.53
CA GLN A 71 -11.09 29.11 -2.77
C GLN A 71 -10.04 28.08 -2.32
N ASN A 72 -10.42 26.80 -2.24
CA ASN A 72 -9.55 25.70 -1.82
C ASN A 72 -8.94 24.94 -3.00
N ILE A 73 -9.04 25.55 -4.20
CA ILE A 73 -8.53 24.95 -5.44
C ILE A 73 -7.45 25.86 -6.01
N GLU A 74 -6.28 25.28 -6.20
CA GLU A 74 -5.19 25.92 -6.93
C GLU A 74 -4.97 25.21 -8.27
N VAL A 75 -4.79 25.97 -9.32
CA VAL A 75 -4.55 25.45 -10.68
C VAL A 75 -3.18 25.88 -11.15
N TYR A 76 -2.34 24.91 -11.42
CA TYR A 76 -0.99 25.12 -11.92
C TYR A 76 -0.83 24.58 -13.34
N PRO A 77 -0.14 25.32 -14.24
CA PRO A 77 0.24 24.78 -15.53
C PRO A 77 1.22 23.61 -15.37
N VAL A 78 1.07 22.62 -16.24
CA VAL A 78 1.91 21.42 -16.26
C VAL A 78 2.94 21.54 -17.37
N LEU A 79 4.18 21.18 -17.05
CA LEU A 79 5.23 20.92 -18.03
C LEU A 79 5.22 19.43 -18.33
N ASP A 80 5.11 19.05 -19.60
CA ASP A 80 5.18 17.65 -20.00
C ASP A 80 6.63 17.15 -19.95
N ASN A 81 6.80 15.89 -19.58
CA ASN A 81 8.11 15.24 -19.55
C ASN A 81 8.72 15.06 -20.95
N TYR A 82 7.88 15.07 -21.99
CA TYR A 82 8.33 14.82 -23.35
C TYR A 82 9.06 16.02 -23.96
N ASP A 83 8.53 17.23 -23.85
CA ASP A 83 9.17 18.47 -24.28
C ASP A 83 8.87 19.63 -23.33
N PRO A 84 9.53 19.68 -22.18
CA PRO A 84 9.28 20.71 -21.18
C PRO A 84 9.65 22.12 -21.64
N LEU A 85 10.55 22.27 -22.63
CA LEU A 85 10.95 23.57 -23.16
C LEU A 85 9.87 24.15 -24.06
N ALA A 86 9.31 23.35 -24.96
CA ALA A 86 8.17 23.79 -25.80
C ALA A 86 6.95 24.14 -24.94
N ASP A 87 6.68 23.37 -23.90
CA ASP A 87 5.62 23.70 -22.95
C ASP A 87 5.87 24.98 -22.20
N LEU A 88 7.11 25.23 -21.79
CA LEU A 88 7.49 26.48 -21.12
C LEU A 88 7.28 27.69 -22.04
N GLU A 89 7.64 27.59 -23.31
CA GLU A 89 7.40 28.62 -24.31
C GLU A 89 5.90 28.83 -24.54
N ARG A 90 5.11 27.77 -24.71
CA ARG A 90 3.67 27.81 -24.84
C ARG A 90 3.00 28.54 -23.67
N ILE A 91 3.40 28.24 -22.47
CA ILE A 91 2.89 28.88 -21.26
C ILE A 91 3.28 30.34 -21.21
N ARG A 92 4.51 30.70 -21.65
CA ARG A 92 4.98 32.09 -21.76
C ARG A 92 4.14 32.89 -22.75
N TYR A 93 3.92 32.36 -23.94
CA TYR A 93 3.12 33.01 -24.97
C TYR A 93 1.65 33.25 -24.54
N ALA A 94 1.11 32.31 -23.74
CA ALA A 94 -0.24 32.47 -23.21
C ALA A 94 -0.35 33.52 -22.08
N GLY A 95 0.70 34.26 -21.76
CA GLY A 95 0.72 35.30 -20.72
C GLY A 95 0.49 34.79 -19.31
N LYS A 96 0.58 33.48 -19.10
CA LYS A 96 0.25 32.81 -17.82
C LYS A 96 1.41 32.75 -16.85
N ILE A 97 2.59 33.31 -17.20
CA ILE A 97 3.84 33.04 -16.49
C ILE A 97 4.27 34.08 -15.47
N ALA A 98 3.80 35.30 -15.53
CA ALA A 98 4.32 36.30 -14.59
C ALA A 98 4.08 35.86 -13.14
N GLY A 99 5.15 35.32 -12.54
CA GLY A 99 5.19 34.95 -11.13
C GLY A 99 4.45 33.65 -10.72
N ARG A 100 4.00 32.83 -11.67
CA ARG A 100 3.32 31.57 -11.36
C ARG A 100 4.29 30.39 -11.36
N SER A 101 4.14 29.50 -10.38
CA SER A 101 4.83 28.22 -10.37
C SER A 101 4.18 27.22 -11.35
N TYR A 102 4.96 26.26 -11.80
CA TYR A 102 4.49 25.16 -12.66
C TYR A 102 4.71 23.82 -11.95
N ILE A 103 3.98 22.82 -12.38
CA ILE A 103 4.18 21.45 -11.95
C ILE A 103 4.85 20.68 -13.07
N TYR A 104 5.88 19.92 -12.70
CA TYR A 104 6.59 18.99 -13.57
C TYR A 104 6.36 17.56 -13.06
N PRO A 105 5.35 16.81 -13.54
CA PRO A 105 5.04 15.48 -13.04
C PRO A 105 6.19 14.52 -13.33
N LEU A 106 6.79 13.95 -12.29
CA LEU A 106 7.73 12.85 -12.41
C LEU A 106 6.97 11.54 -12.32
N ARG A 107 6.97 10.78 -13.40
CA ARG A 107 6.27 9.51 -13.52
C ARG A 107 7.27 8.36 -13.49
N ASP A 108 6.82 7.23 -12.92
CA ASP A 108 7.54 5.98 -13.06
C ASP A 108 7.25 5.44 -14.47
N GLU A 109 8.29 5.29 -15.28
CA GLU A 109 8.16 5.00 -16.73
C GLU A 109 7.79 3.55 -17.07
N TRP A 110 7.47 2.73 -16.08
CA TRP A 110 7.13 1.33 -16.27
C TRP A 110 5.85 1.12 -17.09
N ASP A 111 4.97 2.10 -17.10
CA ASP A 111 3.73 2.05 -17.87
C ASP A 111 3.50 3.38 -18.59
N SER A 112 3.90 3.43 -19.85
CA SER A 112 3.80 4.63 -20.69
C SER A 112 2.40 4.94 -21.18
N SER A 113 1.41 4.09 -20.90
CA SER A 113 0.07 4.18 -21.48
C SER A 113 -0.88 5.05 -20.68
N ASP A 114 -0.65 5.23 -19.38
CA ASP A 114 -1.59 5.89 -18.49
C ASP A 114 -1.09 7.25 -17.98
N ILE A 115 -2.05 8.18 -17.77
CA ILE A 115 -1.80 9.48 -17.15
C ILE A 115 -1.22 9.30 -15.74
N TYR A 116 -1.69 8.27 -15.03
CA TYR A 116 -1.24 7.88 -13.71
C TYR A 116 -0.63 6.48 -13.78
N PRO A 117 0.70 6.37 -13.73
CA PRO A 117 1.37 5.08 -13.74
C PRO A 117 1.04 4.26 -12.49
N MET A 118 1.03 2.95 -12.63
CA MET A 118 0.86 2.05 -11.51
C MET A 118 2.18 1.93 -10.73
N PRO A 119 2.18 2.08 -9.40
CA PRO A 119 3.39 1.89 -8.61
C PRO A 119 3.87 0.44 -8.67
N ALA A 120 5.18 0.22 -8.59
CA ALA A 120 5.81 -1.11 -8.74
C ALA A 120 5.24 -2.19 -7.79
N TRP A 121 4.81 -1.82 -6.58
CA TRP A 121 4.20 -2.75 -5.62
C TRP A 121 2.79 -3.23 -6.01
N TRP A 122 2.15 -2.59 -7.00
CA TRP A 122 0.80 -2.95 -7.45
C TRP A 122 0.70 -4.37 -7.98
N ALA A 123 1.74 -4.86 -8.65
CA ALA A 123 1.82 -6.24 -9.10
C ALA A 123 1.72 -7.24 -7.94
N ALA A 124 2.38 -6.94 -6.80
CA ALA A 124 2.28 -7.77 -5.59
C ALA A 124 0.87 -7.75 -4.98
N LYS A 125 0.15 -6.63 -5.08
CA LYS A 125 -1.25 -6.54 -4.67
C LYS A 125 -2.16 -7.40 -5.54
N LEU A 126 -2.01 -7.31 -6.87
CA LEU A 126 -2.79 -8.11 -7.83
C LEU A 126 -2.54 -9.60 -7.66
N ALA A 127 -1.30 -10.01 -7.41
CA ALA A 127 -0.93 -11.40 -7.14
C ALA A 127 -1.37 -11.91 -5.75
N GLY A 128 -1.99 -11.06 -4.91
CA GLY A 128 -2.49 -11.44 -3.59
C GLY A 128 -1.45 -11.47 -2.47
N TRP A 129 -0.16 -11.23 -2.75
CA TRP A 129 0.92 -11.28 -1.75
C TRP A 129 0.71 -10.30 -0.60
N ILE A 130 0.22 -9.09 -0.87
CA ILE A 130 -0.08 -8.09 0.17
C ILE A 130 -1.20 -8.59 1.09
N SER A 131 -2.22 -9.25 0.53
CA SER A 131 -3.32 -9.83 1.33
C SER A 131 -2.82 -10.94 2.26
N ILE A 132 -1.91 -11.78 1.78
CA ILE A 132 -1.27 -12.83 2.60
C ILE A 132 -0.43 -12.19 3.70
N ALA A 133 0.43 -11.22 3.36
CA ALA A 133 1.27 -10.53 4.32
C ALA A 133 0.48 -9.87 5.45
N ASN A 134 -0.67 -9.27 5.13
CA ASN A 134 -1.55 -8.65 6.12
C ASN A 134 -2.24 -9.65 7.07
N LYS A 135 -2.29 -10.94 6.72
CA LYS A 135 -2.83 -12.00 7.59
C LYS A 135 -1.80 -12.58 8.57
N ILE A 136 -0.50 -12.39 8.28
CA ILE A 136 0.58 -12.96 9.12
C ILE A 136 0.50 -12.48 10.57
N PRO A 137 0.34 -11.16 10.90
CA PRO A 137 0.25 -10.71 12.28
C PRO A 137 -0.91 -11.38 13.03
N ALA A 138 -2.10 -11.43 12.42
CA ALA A 138 -3.26 -12.06 13.05
C ALA A 138 -3.10 -13.59 13.21
N PHE A 139 -2.39 -14.24 12.30
CA PHE A 139 -2.04 -15.66 12.44
C PHE A 139 -1.06 -15.88 13.59
N LEU A 140 -0.03 -15.05 13.68
CA LEU A 140 0.95 -15.15 14.78
C LEU A 140 0.30 -14.88 16.14
N ASP A 141 -0.56 -13.87 16.22
CA ASP A 141 -1.31 -13.52 17.42
C ASP A 141 -2.13 -14.72 17.92
N LYS A 142 -2.92 -15.33 17.03
CA LYS A 142 -3.66 -16.56 17.35
C LYS A 142 -2.76 -17.74 17.71
N ALA A 143 -1.61 -17.86 17.05
CA ALA A 143 -0.67 -18.93 17.39
C ALA A 143 -0.07 -18.75 18.79
N TYR A 144 0.17 -17.51 19.21
CA TYR A 144 0.61 -17.19 20.58
C TYR A 144 -0.53 -17.39 21.59
N GLU A 145 -1.75 -16.92 21.30
CA GLU A 145 -2.91 -17.11 22.18
C GLU A 145 -3.25 -18.58 22.41
N ASN A 146 -3.20 -19.39 21.36
CA ASN A 146 -3.51 -20.82 21.44
C ASN A 146 -2.34 -21.63 21.96
N GLN A 147 -1.25 -20.97 22.44
CA GLN A 147 0.02 -21.63 22.76
C GLN A 147 0.26 -22.76 21.75
N ILE A 148 1.31 -22.72 20.98
CA ILE A 148 1.64 -23.85 20.10
C ILE A 148 1.88 -25.04 21.03
N SER A 149 0.79 -25.59 21.56
CA SER A 149 0.84 -26.82 22.33
C SER A 149 1.16 -27.90 21.32
N TRP A 150 2.30 -28.49 21.48
CA TRP A 150 2.68 -29.66 20.73
C TRP A 150 1.59 -30.68 20.98
N THR A 151 0.75 -30.95 20.00
CA THR A 151 -0.27 -31.99 20.12
C THR A 151 0.45 -33.31 20.02
N TRP A 152 0.63 -33.96 21.15
CA TRP A 152 1.20 -35.29 21.21
C TRP A 152 0.14 -36.29 20.77
N HIS A 153 0.33 -36.94 19.63
CA HIS A 153 -0.48 -38.08 19.24
C HIS A 153 0.04 -39.34 19.91
N ILE A 154 -0.53 -39.69 21.07
CA ILE A 154 -0.22 -40.91 21.78
C ILE A 154 -1.06 -42.03 21.18
N LYS A 155 -0.45 -42.95 20.43
CA LYS A 155 -1.10 -44.16 19.94
C LYS A 155 -0.91 -45.27 20.98
N ILE A 156 -1.98 -45.62 21.71
CA ILE A 156 -1.98 -46.74 22.64
C ILE A 156 -2.49 -47.97 21.89
N PRO A 157 -1.66 -49.03 21.71
CA PRO A 157 -2.09 -50.23 21.01
C PRO A 157 -3.19 -50.93 21.76
N TYR A 158 -4.18 -51.51 21.02
CA TYR A 158 -5.32 -52.17 21.62
C TYR A 158 -4.94 -53.28 22.61
N ALA A 159 -3.84 -53.98 22.35
CA ALA A 159 -3.27 -55.01 23.24
C ALA A 159 -2.92 -54.49 24.66
N TYR A 160 -2.63 -53.17 24.81
CA TYR A 160 -2.42 -52.56 26.13
C TYR A 160 -3.73 -52.57 26.92
N TRP A 161 -4.83 -52.18 26.30
CA TRP A 161 -6.15 -52.14 26.94
C TRP A 161 -6.66 -53.52 27.29
N ASP A 162 -6.41 -54.52 26.42
CA ASP A 162 -6.77 -55.91 26.68
C ASP A 162 -6.05 -56.52 27.86
N LYS A 163 -4.78 -56.09 28.05
CA LYS A 163 -4.00 -56.55 29.20
C LYS A 163 -4.37 -55.84 30.51
N ARG A 164 -4.72 -54.54 30.41
CA ARG A 164 -5.02 -53.71 31.59
C ARG A 164 -6.49 -53.89 32.06
N TYR A 165 -7.41 -54.01 31.12
CA TYR A 165 -8.82 -54.21 31.33
C TYR A 165 -9.32 -55.46 30.57
N PRO A 166 -9.02 -56.67 31.02
CA PRO A 166 -9.43 -57.90 30.32
C PRO A 166 -10.95 -58.01 30.23
N GLU A 167 -11.49 -58.45 29.08
CA GLU A 167 -12.94 -58.55 28.87
C GLU A 167 -13.62 -59.50 29.88
N LYS A 168 -12.88 -60.53 30.33
CA LYS A 168 -13.38 -61.52 31.31
C LYS A 168 -13.70 -60.92 32.68
N ASP A 169 -13.14 -59.75 33.00
CA ASP A 169 -13.30 -59.12 34.33
C ASP A 169 -14.53 -58.18 34.37
N TYR A 170 -15.16 -57.94 33.22
CA TYR A 170 -16.32 -57.06 33.08
C TYR A 170 -17.56 -57.84 32.60
N LYS A 171 -18.68 -57.69 33.29
CA LYS A 171 -19.95 -58.27 32.89
C LYS A 171 -20.65 -57.51 31.78
N ASN A 172 -20.36 -56.23 31.65
CA ASN A 172 -20.94 -55.34 30.66
C ASN A 172 -19.83 -54.71 29.81
N PRO A 173 -19.87 -54.84 28.49
CA PRO A 173 -18.90 -54.19 27.59
C PRO A 173 -18.88 -52.65 27.69
N GLU A 174 -19.95 -52.01 28.13
CA GLU A 174 -20.00 -50.54 28.29
C GLU A 174 -19.20 -50.09 29.50
N GLU A 175 -19.21 -50.81 30.61
CA GLU A 175 -18.39 -50.50 31.78
C GLU A 175 -16.87 -50.55 31.48
N ARG A 176 -16.47 -51.52 30.67
CA ARG A 176 -15.07 -51.57 30.19
C ARG A 176 -14.72 -50.35 29.34
N ARG A 177 -15.60 -49.95 28.43
CA ARG A 177 -15.37 -48.77 27.58
C ARG A 177 -15.29 -47.51 28.42
N GLN A 178 -16.15 -47.33 29.40
CA GLN A 178 -16.10 -46.16 30.29
C GLN A 178 -14.79 -46.11 31.06
N LYS A 179 -14.26 -47.23 31.59
CA LYS A 179 -12.99 -47.27 32.26
C LYS A 179 -11.80 -46.93 31.36
N ILE A 180 -11.83 -47.39 30.11
CA ILE A 180 -10.83 -47.06 29.12
C ILE A 180 -10.89 -45.53 28.79
N GLN A 181 -12.10 -44.96 28.66
CA GLN A 181 -12.28 -43.56 28.38
C GLN A 181 -11.81 -42.67 29.55
N GLU A 182 -12.17 -43.04 30.81
CA GLU A 182 -11.72 -42.32 32.00
C GLU A 182 -10.16 -42.28 32.09
N GLU A 183 -9.47 -43.35 31.72
CA GLU A 183 -8.01 -43.39 31.71
C GLU A 183 -7.39 -42.62 30.53
N MET A 184 -8.07 -42.61 29.38
CA MET A 184 -7.65 -41.78 28.25
C MET A 184 -7.78 -40.28 28.59
N ASP A 185 -8.90 -39.89 29.19
CA ASP A 185 -9.14 -38.49 29.60
C ASP A 185 -8.12 -38.04 30.67
N ALA A 186 -7.76 -38.93 31.62
CA ALA A 186 -6.71 -38.66 32.61
C ALA A 186 -5.28 -38.51 32.01
N ILE A 187 -5.02 -39.15 30.87
CA ILE A 187 -3.76 -39.00 30.13
C ILE A 187 -3.74 -37.67 29.36
N GLU A 188 -4.90 -37.21 28.87
CA GLU A 188 -5.02 -35.93 28.19
C GLU A 188 -4.89 -34.72 29.14
N GLU A 189 -5.29 -34.87 30.41
CA GLU A 189 -5.21 -33.83 31.44
C GLU A 189 -3.84 -33.74 32.13
N SER A 190 -2.92 -34.71 31.95
CA SER A 190 -1.62 -34.76 32.59
C SER A 190 -0.51 -34.14 31.73
#